data_805a64b5b77f1bcefb0eddd3e9214f4e
#
_entry.id   805a64b5b77f1bcefb0eddd3e9214f4e
#
_cell.length_a   1.000
_cell.length_b   1.000
_cell.length_c   1.000
_cell.angle_alpha   90.00
_cell.angle_beta   90.00
_cell.angle_gamma   90.00
#
_symmetry.space_group_name_H-M   'P 1'
#
loop_
_entity.id
_entity.type
_entity.pdbx_description
1 polymer ?
#
loop_
_entity_poly.entity_id
_entity_poly.type
_entity_poly.pdbx_seq_one_letter_code
_entity_poly.pdbx_strand_id
1 'polypeptide(L)'
;IGQNKNAPVDYYMLALSWSPAFCEKQRAQYGNNLPDSAQYQCSTKNQFGWVVHGLWPQNANARSVTDHPRFCKGDLAPLPIETLEPYLSISPGAKLLQGEWEKHGSCAFDSAEAYFKQEKALFESLSLPNEQLSRKELFQWMKQNNPQLKGTYLGASHNELFICYDRQWQVIDCPK
;
A
#
# COMPACT_ATOMS: atom_id res chain seq x y z
N ILE A 1 17.77 -5.41 -10.09
CA ILE A 1 17.19 -6.76 -9.93
C ILE A 1 15.67 -6.61 -9.84
N GLY A 2 14.95 -7.43 -10.59
CA GLY A 2 13.50 -7.37 -10.59
C GLY A 2 12.89 -6.25 -11.41
N GLN A 3 13.69 -5.51 -12.17
CA GLN A 3 13.17 -4.48 -13.06
C GLN A 3 12.32 -5.09 -14.16
N ASN A 4 11.14 -4.52 -14.39
CA ASN A 4 10.26 -4.89 -15.50
C ASN A 4 9.50 -3.65 -15.96
N LYS A 5 10.13 -2.87 -16.84
CA LYS A 5 9.55 -1.63 -17.35
C LYS A 5 8.63 -1.84 -18.55
N ASN A 6 8.60 -3.05 -19.11
CA ASN A 6 7.83 -3.35 -20.31
C ASN A 6 6.50 -4.06 -20.02
N ALA A 7 6.25 -4.45 -18.78
CA ALA A 7 4.99 -5.08 -18.42
C ALA A 7 3.84 -4.07 -18.53
N PRO A 8 2.66 -4.50 -18.98
CA PRO A 8 1.52 -3.58 -19.06
C PRO A 8 0.99 -3.20 -17.69
N VAL A 9 0.37 -2.03 -17.61
CA VAL A 9 -0.40 -1.60 -16.44
C VAL A 9 -1.87 -1.81 -16.80
N ASP A 10 -2.44 -2.91 -16.31
CA ASP A 10 -3.83 -3.27 -16.62
C ASP A 10 -4.79 -2.81 -15.52
N TYR A 11 -4.35 -2.84 -14.27
CA TYR A 11 -5.12 -2.42 -13.12
C TYR A 11 -4.18 -2.04 -11.98
N TYR A 12 -4.75 -1.61 -10.85
CA TYR A 12 -3.98 -1.20 -9.67
C TYR A 12 -4.46 -1.96 -8.45
N MET A 13 -3.53 -2.27 -7.56
CA MET A 13 -3.83 -2.88 -6.27
C MET A 13 -3.37 -1.94 -5.16
N LEU A 14 -4.32 -1.48 -4.36
CA LEU A 14 -4.01 -0.72 -3.15
C LEU A 14 -3.77 -1.71 -2.03
N ALA A 15 -2.56 -1.70 -1.47
CA ALA A 15 -2.18 -2.56 -0.37
C ALA A 15 -2.20 -1.76 0.93
N LEU A 16 -2.96 -2.24 1.90
CA LEU A 16 -3.05 -1.64 3.23
C LEU A 16 -2.48 -2.62 4.25
N SER A 17 -1.73 -2.09 5.22
CA SER A 17 -1.12 -2.90 6.27
C SER A 17 -1.75 -2.57 7.62
N TRP A 18 -1.95 -3.59 8.46
CA TRP A 18 -2.42 -3.41 9.84
C TRP A 18 -1.24 -3.15 10.75
N SER A 19 -1.09 -1.90 11.18
CA SER A 19 0.10 -1.45 11.92
C SER A 19 0.35 -2.20 13.23
N PRO A 20 -0.66 -2.48 14.08
CA PRO A 20 -0.38 -3.21 15.33
C PRO A 20 0.29 -4.56 15.09
N ALA A 21 -0.12 -5.29 14.06
CA ALA A 21 0.49 -6.58 13.74
C ALA A 21 1.91 -6.42 13.18
N PHE A 22 2.11 -5.42 12.32
CA PHE A 22 3.44 -5.11 11.82
C PHE A 22 4.38 -4.75 12.97
N CYS A 23 3.93 -3.92 13.90
CA CYS A 23 4.76 -3.45 15.02
C CYS A 23 5.04 -4.57 16.03
N GLU A 24 4.08 -5.47 16.25
CA GLU A 24 4.30 -6.65 17.09
C GLU A 24 5.41 -7.52 16.52
N LYS A 25 5.39 -7.73 15.22
CA LYS A 25 6.41 -8.51 14.52
C LYS A 25 7.79 -7.85 14.62
N GLN A 26 7.84 -6.52 14.47
CA GLN A 26 9.08 -5.77 14.61
C GLN A 26 9.65 -5.88 16.03
N ARG A 27 8.80 -5.77 17.04
CA ARG A 27 9.23 -5.91 18.44
C ARG A 27 9.71 -7.33 18.76
N ALA A 28 9.06 -8.34 18.19
CA ALA A 28 9.47 -9.72 18.36
C ALA A 28 10.86 -9.98 17.79
N GLN A 29 11.20 -9.32 16.67
CA GLN A 29 12.48 -9.49 16.00
C GLN A 29 13.60 -8.64 16.61
N TYR A 30 13.30 -7.39 16.99
CA TYR A 30 14.32 -6.41 17.37
C TYR A 30 14.25 -5.98 18.84
N GLY A 31 13.23 -6.40 19.59
CA GLY A 31 13.03 -5.97 20.97
C GLY A 31 12.83 -4.47 21.06
N ASN A 32 13.58 -3.81 21.96
CA ASN A 32 13.52 -2.36 22.13
C ASN A 32 14.37 -1.59 21.11
N ASN A 33 15.12 -2.31 20.26
CA ASN A 33 16.00 -1.72 19.25
C ASN A 33 15.36 -1.75 17.88
N LEU A 34 14.18 -1.13 17.76
CA LEU A 34 13.47 -1.06 16.48
C LEU A 34 14.33 -0.36 15.43
N PRO A 35 14.32 -0.86 14.16
CA PRO A 35 14.97 -0.15 13.08
C PRO A 35 14.42 1.27 12.94
N ASP A 36 15.24 2.21 12.49
CA ASP A 36 14.80 3.58 12.27
C ASP A 36 13.58 3.64 11.36
N SER A 37 13.51 2.74 10.38
CA SER A 37 12.39 2.65 9.44
C SER A 37 11.06 2.30 10.11
N ALA A 38 11.09 1.66 11.29
CA ALA A 38 9.89 1.26 12.03
C ALA A 38 9.55 2.17 13.21
N GLN A 39 10.47 3.06 13.60
CA GLN A 39 10.28 3.86 14.81
C GLN A 39 9.11 4.81 14.73
N TYR A 40 8.92 5.48 13.59
CA TYR A 40 7.82 6.42 13.43
C TYR A 40 6.47 5.71 13.54
N GLN A 41 6.34 4.56 12.89
CA GLN A 41 5.09 3.80 12.89
C GLN A 41 4.80 3.11 14.21
N CYS A 42 5.86 2.63 14.89
CA CYS A 42 5.72 1.69 16.01
C CYS A 42 6.07 2.31 17.36
N SER A 43 6.39 3.60 17.43
CA SER A 43 6.67 4.24 18.71
C SER A 43 5.39 4.36 19.53
N THR A 44 5.53 4.40 20.85
CA THR A 44 4.39 4.55 21.75
C THR A 44 3.65 5.88 21.59
N LYS A 45 4.30 6.86 20.95
CA LYS A 45 3.69 8.17 20.70
C LYS A 45 2.76 8.18 19.51
N ASN A 46 2.94 7.25 18.59
CA ASN A 46 2.16 7.17 17.34
C ASN A 46 1.30 5.91 17.37
N GLN A 47 0.01 6.07 17.16
CA GLN A 47 -0.92 4.97 17.13
C GLN A 47 -1.56 4.91 15.75
N PHE A 48 -1.04 4.02 14.92
CA PHE A 48 -1.57 3.77 13.59
C PHE A 48 -2.40 2.49 13.58
N GLY A 49 -3.49 2.52 12.83
CA GLY A 49 -4.27 1.33 12.49
C GLY A 49 -3.88 0.85 11.10
N TRP A 50 -4.86 0.86 10.18
CA TRP A 50 -4.58 0.59 8.78
C TRP A 50 -3.83 1.75 8.15
N VAL A 51 -2.78 1.42 7.41
CA VAL A 51 -1.95 2.40 6.69
C VAL A 51 -1.69 1.92 5.28
N VAL A 52 -1.28 2.84 4.40
CA VAL A 52 -0.94 2.50 3.03
C VAL A 52 0.44 1.86 2.99
N HIS A 53 0.50 0.63 2.48
CA HIS A 53 1.77 0.01 2.11
C HIS A 53 2.21 0.52 0.73
N GLY A 54 1.31 0.47 -0.24
CA GLY A 54 1.60 0.97 -1.57
C GLY A 54 0.40 0.87 -2.49
N LEU A 55 0.57 1.44 -3.67
CA LEU A 55 -0.38 1.34 -4.78
C LEU A 55 0.39 0.74 -5.94
N TRP A 56 0.02 -0.47 -6.33
CA TRP A 56 0.83 -1.28 -7.22
C TRP A 56 0.19 -1.42 -8.59
N PRO A 57 0.84 -0.88 -9.66
CA PRO A 57 0.43 -1.20 -11.02
C PRO A 57 0.59 -2.69 -11.26
N GLN A 58 -0.38 -3.30 -11.91
CA GLN A 58 -0.43 -4.76 -12.05
C GLN A 58 -0.69 -5.16 -13.49
N ASN A 59 -0.06 -6.27 -13.89
CA ASN A 59 -0.29 -6.95 -15.16
C ASN A 59 -1.33 -8.05 -14.93
N ALA A 60 -2.47 -7.97 -15.62
CA ALA A 60 -3.56 -8.93 -15.44
C ALA A 60 -3.18 -10.36 -15.84
N ASN A 61 -2.15 -10.53 -16.65
CA ASN A 61 -1.68 -11.84 -17.10
C ASN A 61 -0.43 -12.33 -16.35
N ALA A 62 -0.07 -11.67 -15.26
CA ALA A 62 1.10 -12.05 -14.49
C ALA A 62 0.92 -13.44 -13.86
N ARG A 63 1.99 -14.23 -13.90
CA ARG A 63 2.05 -15.56 -13.25
C ARG A 63 2.96 -15.55 -12.04
N SER A 64 3.79 -14.52 -11.90
CA SER A 64 4.66 -14.33 -10.75
C SER A 64 4.81 -12.85 -10.46
N VAL A 65 5.38 -12.55 -9.32
CA VAL A 65 5.60 -11.17 -8.87
C VAL A 65 6.43 -10.38 -9.88
N THR A 66 7.40 -11.04 -10.51
CA THR A 66 8.30 -10.38 -11.46
C THR A 66 7.66 -10.07 -12.82
N ASP A 67 6.44 -10.55 -13.07
CA ASP A 67 5.70 -10.26 -14.29
C ASP A 67 4.97 -8.92 -14.23
N HIS A 68 4.89 -8.31 -13.07
CA HIS A 68 4.28 -6.99 -12.89
C HIS A 68 5.29 -5.88 -13.22
N PRO A 69 4.81 -4.66 -13.59
CA PRO A 69 5.71 -3.52 -13.76
C PRO A 69 6.47 -3.23 -12.46
N ARG A 70 7.77 -3.06 -12.56
CA ARG A 70 8.62 -2.81 -11.39
C ARG A 70 9.83 -1.99 -11.79
N PHE A 71 10.18 -1.02 -10.96
CA PHE A 71 11.39 -0.20 -11.11
C PHE A 71 11.54 0.38 -12.52
N CYS A 72 10.47 0.94 -13.04
CA CYS A 72 10.38 1.32 -14.46
C CYS A 72 11.31 2.46 -14.86
N LYS A 73 11.76 3.26 -13.91
CA LYS A 73 12.70 4.37 -14.15
C LYS A 73 14.09 4.11 -13.56
N GLY A 74 14.37 2.86 -13.16
CA GLY A 74 15.65 2.50 -12.57
C GLY A 74 15.88 3.15 -11.21
N ASP A 75 17.14 3.46 -10.91
CA ASP A 75 17.49 4.13 -9.66
C ASP A 75 17.09 5.60 -9.72
N LEU A 76 16.45 6.07 -8.68
CA LEU A 76 15.99 7.45 -8.60
C LEU A 76 16.61 8.14 -7.40
N ALA A 77 16.82 9.46 -7.53
CA ALA A 77 17.36 10.26 -6.45
C ALA A 77 16.42 10.26 -5.25
N PRO A 78 16.97 10.41 -4.02
CA PRO A 78 16.13 10.56 -2.84
C PRO A 78 15.17 11.75 -3.00
N LEU A 79 13.91 11.54 -2.61
CA LEU A 79 12.91 12.60 -2.66
C LEU A 79 13.15 13.58 -1.50
N PRO A 80 12.88 14.88 -1.72
CA PRO A 80 12.93 15.85 -0.63
C PRO A 80 11.97 15.49 0.47
N ILE A 81 12.32 15.80 1.72
CA ILE A 81 11.44 15.51 2.87
C ILE A 81 10.10 16.24 2.70
N GLU A 82 10.09 17.41 2.08
CA GLU A 82 8.88 18.18 1.84
C GLU A 82 7.88 17.43 0.95
N THR A 83 8.38 16.57 0.06
CA THR A 83 7.54 15.73 -0.78
C THR A 83 6.94 14.56 -0.01
N LEU A 84 7.69 14.02 0.95
CA LEU A 84 7.28 12.84 1.72
C LEU A 84 6.41 13.18 2.93
N GLU A 85 6.71 14.28 3.59
CA GLU A 85 6.12 14.67 4.87
C GLU A 85 4.59 14.69 4.87
N PRO A 86 3.90 15.22 3.84
CA PRO A 86 2.44 15.24 3.84
C PRO A 86 1.79 13.85 3.84
N TYR A 87 2.55 12.81 3.53
CA TYR A 87 2.02 11.45 3.38
C TYR A 87 2.43 10.50 4.50
N LEU A 88 3.24 10.96 5.44
CA LEU A 88 3.67 10.14 6.57
C LEU A 88 2.51 9.73 7.47
N SER A 89 1.45 10.52 7.51
CA SER A 89 0.27 10.22 8.32
C SER A 89 -0.54 9.03 7.78
N ILE A 90 -0.40 8.71 6.51
CA ILE A 90 -1.10 7.56 5.90
C ILE A 90 -0.15 6.42 5.57
N SER A 91 1.14 6.70 5.44
CA SER A 91 2.17 5.72 5.10
C SER A 91 3.41 6.05 5.94
N PRO A 92 3.48 5.54 7.16
CA PRO A 92 4.42 6.06 8.18
C PRO A 92 5.83 5.51 8.02
N GLY A 93 6.51 5.94 6.96
CA GLY A 93 7.92 5.59 6.74
C GLY A 93 8.46 6.29 5.51
N ALA A 94 9.45 7.18 5.71
CA ALA A 94 10.07 7.88 4.58
C ALA A 94 10.74 6.92 3.61
N LYS A 95 11.41 5.88 4.13
CA LYS A 95 12.04 4.86 3.28
C LYS A 95 11.01 4.03 2.54
N LEU A 96 9.87 3.75 3.18
CA LEU A 96 8.78 3.04 2.52
C LEU A 96 8.22 3.86 1.36
N LEU A 97 7.94 5.14 1.59
CA LEU A 97 7.42 6.03 0.55
C LEU A 97 8.38 6.11 -0.64
N GLN A 98 9.67 6.32 -0.36
CA GLN A 98 10.70 6.36 -1.40
C GLN A 98 10.74 5.05 -2.19
N GLY A 99 10.78 3.92 -1.48
CA GLY A 99 10.88 2.61 -2.11
C GLY A 99 9.67 2.25 -2.94
N GLU A 100 8.48 2.58 -2.47
CA GLU A 100 7.23 2.31 -3.21
C GLU A 100 7.13 3.18 -4.46
N TRP A 101 7.57 4.44 -4.39
CA TRP A 101 7.66 5.28 -5.57
C TRP A 101 8.59 4.67 -6.62
N GLU A 102 9.80 4.29 -6.23
CA GLU A 102 10.77 3.73 -7.17
C GLU A 102 10.30 2.39 -7.75
N LYS A 103 9.78 1.51 -6.90
CA LYS A 103 9.40 0.16 -7.32
C LYS A 103 8.10 0.14 -8.10
N HIS A 104 7.11 0.89 -7.69
CA HIS A 104 5.75 0.81 -8.22
C HIS A 104 5.26 2.09 -8.88
N GLY A 105 5.33 3.20 -8.18
CA GLY A 105 4.74 4.45 -8.66
C GLY A 105 5.34 4.94 -9.96
N SER A 106 6.64 4.78 -10.13
CA SER A 106 7.35 5.21 -11.33
C SER A 106 6.86 4.52 -12.60
N CYS A 107 6.18 3.39 -12.46
CA CYS A 107 5.68 2.63 -13.60
C CYS A 107 4.38 3.18 -14.18
N ALA A 108 3.68 4.05 -13.45
CA ALA A 108 2.36 4.51 -13.87
C ALA A 108 2.11 6.01 -13.63
N PHE A 109 2.99 6.70 -12.93
CA PHE A 109 2.81 8.12 -12.59
C PHE A 109 4.02 8.93 -13.02
N ASP A 110 3.77 10.15 -13.47
CA ASP A 110 4.83 11.05 -13.97
C ASP A 110 5.70 11.61 -12.85
N SER A 111 5.16 11.72 -11.64
CA SER A 111 5.88 12.25 -10.50
C SER A 111 5.51 11.52 -9.23
N ALA A 112 6.41 11.57 -8.25
CA ALA A 112 6.17 10.99 -6.94
C ALA A 112 4.97 11.66 -6.26
N GLU A 113 4.83 12.97 -6.43
CA GLU A 113 3.71 13.72 -5.86
C GLU A 113 2.37 13.25 -6.41
N ALA A 114 2.28 13.02 -7.73
CA ALA A 114 1.07 12.50 -8.35
C ALA A 114 0.72 11.11 -7.81
N TYR A 115 1.73 10.27 -7.64
CA TYR A 115 1.57 8.93 -7.08
C TYR A 115 1.03 8.99 -5.64
N PHE A 116 1.68 9.75 -4.78
CA PHE A 116 1.28 9.85 -3.38
C PHE A 116 -0.09 10.49 -3.21
N LYS A 117 -0.42 11.47 -4.06
CA LYS A 117 -1.77 12.08 -4.05
C LYS A 117 -2.85 11.06 -4.35
N GLN A 118 -2.59 10.18 -5.32
CA GLN A 118 -3.55 9.14 -5.67
C GLN A 118 -3.70 8.13 -4.54
N GLU A 119 -2.60 7.71 -3.92
CA GLU A 119 -2.66 6.84 -2.75
C GLU A 119 -3.51 7.44 -1.64
N LYS A 120 -3.28 8.70 -1.35
CA LYS A 120 -4.01 9.43 -0.31
C LYS A 120 -5.49 9.53 -0.64
N ALA A 121 -5.83 9.87 -1.89
CA ALA A 121 -7.21 9.99 -2.32
C ALA A 121 -7.96 8.67 -2.16
N LEU A 122 -7.34 7.57 -2.57
CA LEU A 122 -7.95 6.24 -2.43
C LEU A 122 -8.11 5.85 -0.97
N PHE A 123 -7.09 6.08 -0.17
CA PHE A 123 -7.12 5.75 1.25
C PHE A 123 -8.22 6.54 1.98
N GLU A 124 -8.31 7.83 1.70
CA GLU A 124 -9.30 8.71 2.33
C GLU A 124 -10.72 8.42 1.87
N SER A 125 -10.89 7.76 0.72
CA SER A 125 -12.21 7.34 0.25
C SER A 125 -12.78 6.15 1.03
N LEU A 126 -11.95 5.51 1.87
CA LEU A 126 -12.32 4.29 2.59
C LEU A 126 -12.62 4.57 4.05
N SER A 127 -13.64 3.88 4.56
CA SER A 127 -13.82 3.70 6.00
C SER A 127 -13.10 2.42 6.39
N LEU A 128 -12.34 2.46 7.48
CA LEU A 128 -11.53 1.32 7.92
C LEU A 128 -11.80 1.04 9.40
N PRO A 129 -11.81 -0.24 9.82
CA PRO A 129 -12.04 -0.57 11.22
C PRO A 129 -10.83 -0.23 12.07
N ASN A 130 -11.07 0.07 13.35
CA ASN A 130 -10.02 0.41 14.31
C ASN A 130 -9.61 -0.77 15.19
N GLU A 131 -10.13 -1.96 14.91
CA GLU A 131 -9.83 -3.15 15.69
C GLU A 131 -9.38 -4.29 14.77
N GLN A 132 -8.68 -5.24 15.36
CA GLN A 132 -8.25 -6.42 14.61
C GLN A 132 -9.44 -7.34 14.40
N LEU A 133 -9.67 -7.70 13.13
CA LEU A 133 -10.77 -8.58 12.72
C LEU A 133 -10.18 -9.78 11.99
N SER A 134 -10.92 -10.90 12.02
CA SER A 134 -10.58 -12.03 11.15
C SER A 134 -10.76 -11.61 9.69
N ARG A 135 -10.19 -12.38 8.76
CA ARG A 135 -10.36 -12.11 7.32
C ARG A 135 -11.84 -11.98 6.94
N LYS A 136 -12.65 -12.92 7.38
CA LYS A 136 -14.08 -12.93 7.08
C LYS A 136 -14.78 -11.70 7.63
N GLU A 137 -14.51 -11.37 8.89
CA GLU A 137 -15.09 -10.19 9.54
C GLU A 137 -14.63 -8.90 8.88
N LEU A 138 -13.35 -8.84 8.50
CA LEU A 138 -12.79 -7.66 7.81
C LEU A 138 -13.49 -7.42 6.48
N PHE A 139 -13.66 -8.46 5.67
CA PHE A 139 -14.33 -8.34 4.38
C PHE A 139 -15.79 -7.90 4.56
N GLN A 140 -16.49 -8.46 5.52
CA GLN A 140 -17.86 -8.08 5.82
C GLN A 140 -17.94 -6.62 6.27
N TRP A 141 -17.06 -6.21 7.17
CA TRP A 141 -17.00 -4.85 7.68
C TRP A 141 -16.75 -3.85 6.56
N MET A 142 -15.77 -4.15 5.71
CA MET A 142 -15.43 -3.27 4.59
C MET A 142 -16.61 -3.08 3.63
N LYS A 143 -17.28 -4.15 3.28
CA LYS A 143 -18.42 -4.07 2.35
C LYS A 143 -19.63 -3.38 2.97
N GLN A 144 -19.83 -3.52 4.27
CA GLN A 144 -20.95 -2.87 4.96
C GLN A 144 -20.73 -1.37 5.12
N ASN A 145 -19.48 -0.94 5.27
CA ASN A 145 -19.14 0.45 5.57
C ASN A 145 -18.59 1.22 4.37
N ASN A 146 -18.46 0.57 3.22
CA ASN A 146 -17.95 1.18 1.99
C ASN A 146 -18.84 0.77 0.83
N PRO A 147 -19.83 1.61 0.45
CA PRO A 147 -20.77 1.26 -0.61
C PRO A 147 -20.09 0.88 -1.94
N GLN A 148 -18.95 1.51 -2.26
CA GLN A 148 -18.20 1.22 -3.48
C GLN A 148 -17.63 -0.19 -3.52
N LEU A 149 -17.53 -0.87 -2.38
CA LEU A 149 -16.98 -2.22 -2.28
C LEU A 149 -18.06 -3.32 -2.30
N LYS A 150 -19.32 -2.93 -2.36
CA LYS A 150 -20.42 -3.90 -2.34
C LYS A 150 -20.31 -4.85 -3.54
N GLY A 151 -20.35 -6.15 -3.28
CA GLY A 151 -20.29 -7.16 -4.32
C GLY A 151 -18.90 -7.36 -4.93
N THR A 152 -17.87 -6.74 -4.36
CA THR A 152 -16.51 -6.80 -4.89
C THR A 152 -15.67 -7.83 -4.15
N TYR A 153 -14.84 -8.55 -4.88
CA TYR A 153 -13.87 -9.47 -4.28
C TYR A 153 -12.63 -8.69 -3.84
N LEU A 154 -12.35 -8.71 -2.54
CA LEU A 154 -11.17 -8.10 -1.93
C LEU A 154 -10.11 -9.17 -1.74
N GLY A 155 -8.84 -8.77 -1.79
CA GLY A 155 -7.74 -9.67 -1.48
C GLY A 155 -7.27 -9.47 -0.05
N ALA A 156 -6.54 -10.43 0.46
CA ALA A 156 -5.88 -10.31 1.75
C ALA A 156 -4.69 -11.26 1.82
N SER A 157 -3.71 -10.87 2.58
CA SER A 157 -2.63 -11.73 3.01
C SER A 157 -2.51 -11.59 4.52
N HIS A 158 -1.48 -12.19 5.11
CA HIS A 158 -1.24 -12.04 6.53
C HIS A 158 -0.99 -10.56 6.85
N ASN A 159 -1.87 -9.94 7.62
CA ASN A 159 -1.79 -8.53 8.06
C ASN A 159 -1.99 -7.49 6.94
N GLU A 160 -2.41 -7.89 5.74
CA GLU A 160 -2.66 -6.94 4.66
C GLU A 160 -4.04 -7.13 4.04
N LEU A 161 -4.59 -6.01 3.55
CA LEU A 161 -5.85 -5.94 2.83
C LEU A 161 -5.58 -5.33 1.47
N PHE A 162 -6.16 -5.92 0.41
CA PHE A 162 -5.98 -5.44 -0.95
C PHE A 162 -7.31 -5.05 -1.58
N ILE A 163 -7.34 -3.88 -2.20
CA ILE A 163 -8.48 -3.39 -2.97
C ILE A 163 -7.99 -3.08 -4.37
N CYS A 164 -8.71 -3.53 -5.39
CA CYS A 164 -8.26 -3.39 -6.77
C CYS A 164 -9.11 -2.37 -7.52
N TYR A 165 -8.45 -1.64 -8.41
CA TYR A 165 -9.03 -0.55 -9.19
C TYR A 165 -8.67 -0.70 -10.66
N ASP A 166 -9.57 -0.34 -11.55
CA ASP A 166 -9.24 -0.24 -12.97
C ASP A 166 -8.46 1.05 -13.24
N ARG A 167 -8.12 1.28 -14.50
CA ARG A 167 -7.33 2.45 -14.90
C ARG A 167 -8.10 3.76 -14.78
N GLN A 168 -9.42 3.71 -14.59
CA GLN A 168 -10.28 4.85 -14.34
C GLN A 168 -10.61 5.01 -12.86
N TRP A 169 -9.92 4.25 -12.00
CA TRP A 169 -10.05 4.29 -10.53
C TRP A 169 -11.40 3.82 -10.01
N GLN A 170 -12.09 3.01 -10.80
CA GLN A 170 -13.29 2.31 -10.32
C GLN A 170 -12.87 1.01 -9.66
N VAL A 171 -13.55 0.66 -8.57
CA VAL A 171 -13.27 -0.58 -7.85
C VAL A 171 -13.61 -1.78 -8.75
N ILE A 172 -12.72 -2.75 -8.80
CA ILE A 172 -12.89 -4.02 -9.50
C ILE A 172 -12.52 -5.17 -8.57
N ASP A 173 -12.89 -6.39 -8.96
CA ASP A 173 -12.46 -7.57 -8.21
C ASP A 173 -10.95 -7.73 -8.29
N CYS A 174 -10.34 -8.07 -7.16
CA CYS A 174 -8.96 -8.51 -7.17
C CYS A 174 -8.86 -9.93 -7.74
N PRO A 175 -7.71 -10.33 -8.31
CA PRO A 175 -7.52 -11.72 -8.74
C PRO A 175 -7.69 -12.69 -7.58
N LYS A 176 -8.28 -13.83 -7.86
CA LYS A 176 -8.47 -14.89 -6.87
C LYS A 176 -7.27 -15.80 -6.76
#